data_5732a28c2c24c113118c2c2f4b911bb0
#
_entry.id   5732a28c2c24c113118c2c2f4b911bb0
#
_cell.length_a   1.000
_cell.length_b   1.000
_cell.length_c   1.000
_cell.angle_alpha   90.00
_cell.angle_beta   90.00
_cell.angle_gamma   90.00
#
_symmetry.space_group_name_H-M   'P 1'
#
loop_
_entity.id
_entity.type
_entity.pdbx_description
1 polymer ?
#
loop_
_entity_poly.entity_id
_entity_poly.type
_entity_poly.pdbx_seq_one_letter_code
_entity_poly.pdbx_strand_id
1 'polypeptide(L)'
;LLSRRAWTDASQQCFDALVELLRQDRDGEMGLELVMLLYRMIRERHLAVHANVLDVLVHLRLRSELSRHVRQGPMGAPTAAESRRADPRQVRKGLAVHRSKKQAKRDRHVRQIESEMREAEATLDLEEREKRQSETLKLVFALYIRILKTDDVPVPLLASALEGIVHFA
;
A
#
# COMPACT_ATOMS: atom_id res chain seq x y z
N LEU A 1 -23.80 5.60 3.58
CA LEU A 1 -23.77 6.97 3.06
C LEU A 1 -23.35 6.99 1.59
N LEU A 2 -22.21 6.39 1.22
CA LEU A 2 -21.69 6.37 -0.16
C LEU A 2 -22.54 5.55 -1.14
N SER A 3 -23.43 4.69 -0.68
CA SER A 3 -24.30 3.85 -1.53
C SER A 3 -25.50 4.59 -2.12
N ARG A 4 -25.68 5.87 -1.84
CA ARG A 4 -26.78 6.70 -2.35
C ARG A 4 -26.40 7.40 -3.65
N ARG A 5 -27.37 7.64 -4.55
CA ARG A 5 -27.18 8.47 -5.75
C ARG A 5 -26.97 9.95 -5.43
N ALA A 6 -27.62 10.44 -4.35
CA ALA A 6 -27.48 11.83 -3.93
C ALA A 6 -26.22 11.98 -3.05
N TRP A 7 -25.37 12.92 -3.42
CA TRP A 7 -24.18 13.29 -2.65
C TRP A 7 -24.57 14.32 -1.59
N THR A 8 -24.24 14.06 -0.35
CA THR A 8 -24.56 14.90 0.80
C THR A 8 -23.27 15.28 1.54
N ASP A 9 -23.32 16.26 2.42
CA ASP A 9 -22.17 16.64 3.25
C ASP A 9 -21.64 15.46 4.08
N ALA A 10 -22.55 14.60 4.57
CA ALA A 10 -22.15 13.38 5.25
C ALA A 10 -21.44 12.37 4.32
N SER A 11 -21.78 12.35 3.02
CA SER A 11 -21.06 11.53 2.03
C SER A 11 -19.68 12.09 1.76
N GLN A 12 -19.54 13.43 1.72
CA GLN A 12 -18.24 14.09 1.57
C GLN A 12 -17.33 13.81 2.78
N GLN A 13 -17.84 13.91 4.00
CA GLN A 13 -17.07 13.58 5.20
C GLN A 13 -16.59 12.11 5.19
N CYS A 14 -17.45 11.19 4.75
CA CYS A 14 -17.05 9.78 4.58
C CYS A 14 -15.96 9.62 3.53
N PHE A 15 -16.06 10.33 2.41
CA PHE A 15 -15.05 10.33 1.36
C PHE A 15 -13.71 10.81 1.90
N ASP A 16 -13.67 11.95 2.57
CA ASP A 16 -12.46 12.55 3.13
C ASP A 16 -11.81 11.61 4.16
N ALA A 17 -12.61 10.99 5.01
CA ALA A 17 -12.13 10.00 5.98
C ALA A 17 -11.53 8.76 5.30
N LEU A 18 -12.13 8.26 4.22
CA LEU A 18 -11.59 7.14 3.45
C LEU A 18 -10.28 7.51 2.74
N VAL A 19 -10.20 8.70 2.17
CA VAL A 19 -8.97 9.20 1.54
C VAL A 19 -7.84 9.29 2.56
N GLU A 20 -8.12 9.79 3.77
CA GLU A 20 -7.12 9.88 4.83
C GLU A 20 -6.67 8.48 5.28
N LEU A 21 -7.60 7.53 5.41
CA LEU A 21 -7.29 6.13 5.74
C LEU A 21 -6.38 5.50 4.67
N LEU A 22 -6.67 5.71 3.39
CA LEU A 22 -5.82 5.21 2.29
C LEU A 22 -4.44 5.87 2.25
N ARG A 23 -4.33 7.13 2.67
CA ARG A 23 -3.02 7.80 2.78
C ARG A 23 -2.15 7.22 3.89
N GLN A 24 -2.77 6.74 4.96
CA GLN A 24 -2.08 6.12 6.09
C GLN A 24 -1.75 4.65 5.85
N ASP A 25 -2.43 4.00 4.90
CA ASP A 25 -2.21 2.60 4.54
C ASP A 25 -0.82 2.40 3.92
N ARG A 26 0.06 1.72 4.64
CA ARG A 26 1.42 1.40 4.19
C ARG A 26 1.53 0.01 3.57
N ASP A 27 0.72 -0.91 4.06
CA ASP A 27 0.83 -2.34 3.76
C ASP A 27 -0.15 -2.78 2.65
N GLY A 28 -1.04 -1.87 2.22
CA GLY A 28 -2.04 -2.11 1.18
C GLY A 28 -3.19 -3.02 1.63
N GLU A 29 -3.29 -3.34 2.91
CA GLU A 29 -4.34 -4.20 3.45
C GLU A 29 -5.69 -3.48 3.49
N MET A 30 -5.69 -2.28 4.05
CA MET A 30 -6.90 -1.45 4.12
C MET A 30 -7.40 -1.05 2.73
N GLY A 31 -6.46 -0.77 1.81
CA GLY A 31 -6.79 -0.49 0.40
C GLY A 31 -7.48 -1.67 -0.28
N LEU A 32 -6.98 -2.89 -0.09
CA LEU A 32 -7.59 -4.10 -0.64
C LEU A 32 -9.01 -4.34 -0.08
N GLU A 33 -9.17 -4.27 1.24
CA GLU A 33 -10.48 -4.43 1.88
C GLU A 33 -11.49 -3.38 1.41
N LEU A 34 -11.06 -2.12 1.34
CA LEU A 34 -11.91 -1.04 0.86
C LEU A 34 -12.36 -1.29 -0.58
N VAL A 35 -11.46 -1.69 -1.47
CA VAL A 35 -11.81 -1.99 -2.87
C VAL A 35 -12.79 -3.16 -2.95
N MET A 36 -12.60 -4.22 -2.15
CA MET A 36 -13.55 -5.33 -2.09
C MET A 36 -14.94 -4.89 -1.62
N LEU A 37 -15.01 -4.05 -0.59
CA LEU A 37 -16.28 -3.53 -0.08
C LEU A 37 -16.97 -2.60 -1.10
N LEU A 38 -16.22 -1.72 -1.77
CA LEU A 38 -16.75 -0.84 -2.81
C LEU A 38 -17.22 -1.65 -4.02
N TYR A 39 -16.44 -2.63 -4.46
CA TYR A 39 -16.81 -3.52 -5.55
C TYR A 39 -18.13 -4.24 -5.26
N ARG A 40 -18.25 -4.81 -4.06
CA ARG A 40 -19.49 -5.48 -3.60
C ARG A 40 -20.66 -4.50 -3.55
N MET A 41 -20.50 -3.34 -2.94
CA MET A 41 -21.54 -2.31 -2.83
C MET A 41 -22.04 -1.84 -4.22
N ILE A 42 -21.12 -1.54 -5.13
CA ILE A 42 -21.45 -1.08 -6.48
C ILE A 42 -22.18 -2.18 -7.26
N ARG A 43 -21.77 -3.43 -7.08
CA ARG A 43 -22.43 -4.60 -7.68
C ARG A 43 -23.86 -4.78 -7.15
N GLU A 44 -24.05 -4.72 -5.84
CA GLU A 44 -25.37 -4.85 -5.19
C GLU A 44 -26.32 -3.71 -5.57
N ARG A 45 -25.78 -2.54 -5.85
CA ARG A 45 -26.56 -1.37 -6.30
C ARG A 45 -26.75 -1.27 -7.81
N HIS A 46 -26.33 -2.28 -8.57
CA HIS A 46 -26.45 -2.28 -10.04
C HIS A 46 -25.92 -0.98 -10.67
N LEU A 47 -24.74 -0.53 -10.23
CA LEU A 47 -24.08 0.71 -10.67
C LEU A 47 -24.84 2.02 -10.34
N ALA A 48 -25.90 1.95 -9.53
CA ALA A 48 -26.69 3.11 -9.13
C ALA A 48 -26.04 3.84 -7.94
N VAL A 49 -24.80 4.30 -8.12
CA VAL A 49 -24.00 5.03 -7.14
C VAL A 49 -23.57 6.39 -7.70
N HIS A 50 -23.13 7.29 -6.83
CA HIS A 50 -22.57 8.58 -7.26
C HIS A 50 -21.16 8.41 -7.82
N ALA A 51 -20.78 9.21 -8.82
CA ALA A 51 -19.47 9.15 -9.49
C ALA A 51 -18.27 9.30 -8.52
N ASN A 52 -18.36 10.22 -7.56
CA ASN A 52 -17.31 10.46 -6.55
C ASN A 52 -16.94 9.20 -5.75
N VAL A 53 -17.75 8.16 -5.75
CA VAL A 53 -17.38 6.89 -5.11
C VAL A 53 -16.19 6.23 -5.80
N LEU A 54 -16.08 6.38 -7.13
CA LEU A 54 -14.93 5.87 -7.89
C LEU A 54 -13.69 6.72 -7.69
N ASP A 55 -13.86 8.02 -7.41
CA ASP A 55 -12.74 8.93 -7.19
C ASP A 55 -11.93 8.57 -5.94
N VAL A 56 -12.55 7.87 -4.96
CA VAL A 56 -11.81 7.29 -3.82
C VAL A 56 -10.69 6.37 -4.29
N LEU A 57 -10.93 5.60 -5.37
CA LEU A 57 -9.96 4.61 -5.87
C LEU A 57 -8.70 5.26 -6.45
N VAL A 58 -8.79 6.49 -6.94
CA VAL A 58 -7.64 7.25 -7.46
C VAL A 58 -6.62 7.55 -6.37
N HIS A 59 -7.06 7.58 -5.10
CA HIS A 59 -6.18 7.80 -3.94
C HIS A 59 -5.44 6.56 -3.45
N LEU A 60 -5.66 5.38 -4.08
CA LEU A 60 -4.89 4.17 -3.82
C LEU A 60 -3.42 4.37 -4.20
N ARG A 61 -2.51 3.95 -3.33
CA ARG A 61 -1.05 4.16 -3.50
C ARG A 61 -0.37 3.15 -4.45
N LEU A 62 -1.13 2.53 -5.35
CA LEU A 62 -0.64 1.49 -6.25
C LEU A 62 0.45 1.99 -7.21
N ARG A 63 0.31 3.21 -7.73
CA ARG A 63 1.25 3.79 -8.70
C ARG A 63 2.62 4.11 -8.11
N SER A 64 2.68 4.59 -6.88
CA SER A 64 3.95 4.93 -6.23
C SER A 64 4.84 3.71 -5.99
N GLU A 65 4.22 2.56 -5.80
CA GLU A 65 4.89 1.30 -5.52
C GLU A 65 5.35 0.61 -6.83
N LEU A 66 4.52 0.61 -7.87
CA LEU A 66 4.89 0.17 -9.21
C LEU A 66 6.11 0.94 -9.74
N SER A 67 6.15 2.27 -9.53
CA SER A 67 7.28 3.11 -9.94
C SER A 67 8.56 2.83 -9.15
N ARG A 68 8.46 2.43 -7.89
CA ARG A 68 9.60 1.98 -7.07
C ARG A 68 10.14 0.65 -7.56
N HIS A 69 9.27 -0.27 -7.94
CA HIS A 69 9.65 -1.60 -8.41
C HIS A 69 10.40 -1.56 -9.75
N VAL A 70 9.97 -0.69 -10.67
CA VAL A 70 10.67 -0.47 -11.94
C VAL A 70 12.05 0.17 -11.75
N ARG A 71 12.25 0.96 -10.67
CA ARG A 71 13.55 1.59 -10.37
C ARG A 71 14.46 0.73 -9.49
N GLN A 72 13.92 -0.17 -8.72
CA GLN A 72 14.66 -1.18 -7.95
C GLN A 72 14.62 -2.48 -8.74
N GLY A 73 15.42 -2.57 -9.81
CA GLY A 73 15.76 -3.87 -10.38
C GLY A 73 16.35 -4.78 -9.29
N PRO A 74 16.50 -6.11 -9.53
CA PRO A 74 16.79 -7.11 -8.50
C PRO A 74 18.16 -6.96 -7.79
N MET A 75 18.70 -5.75 -7.72
CA MET A 75 19.95 -5.38 -7.04
C MET A 75 19.79 -4.02 -6.34
N GLY A 76 19.05 -3.99 -5.26
CA GLY A 76 19.10 -2.94 -4.26
C GLY A 76 20.00 -3.33 -3.11
N ALA A 77 21.30 -3.49 -3.36
CA ALA A 77 22.27 -3.43 -2.27
C ALA A 77 22.15 -2.03 -1.62
N PRO A 78 22.08 -1.91 -0.26
CA PRO A 78 22.06 -0.61 0.37
C PRO A 78 23.33 0.13 -0.04
N THR A 79 23.16 1.27 -0.70
CA THR A 79 24.29 2.10 -1.10
C THR A 79 25.07 2.48 0.16
N ALA A 80 26.37 2.21 0.14
CA ALA A 80 27.34 2.48 1.20
C ALA A 80 27.44 3.96 1.63
N ALA A 81 26.54 4.82 1.18
CA ALA A 81 26.48 6.25 1.48
C ALA A 81 25.69 6.57 2.76
N GLU A 82 24.76 5.71 3.20
CA GLU A 82 23.97 5.97 4.42
C GLU A 82 24.65 5.49 5.71
N SER A 83 25.66 4.63 5.60
CA SER A 83 26.43 4.13 6.76
C SER A 83 27.46 5.13 7.32
N ARG A 84 27.60 6.34 6.76
CA ARG A 84 28.67 7.28 7.15
C ARG A 84 28.26 8.44 8.07
N ARG A 85 27.08 8.42 8.68
CA ARG A 85 26.66 9.46 9.64
C ARG A 85 26.45 8.96 11.07
N ALA A 86 27.18 7.97 11.51
CA ALA A 86 27.34 7.69 12.94
C ALA A 86 28.68 8.32 13.40
N ASP A 87 28.58 9.43 14.10
CA ASP A 87 29.70 10.12 14.71
C ASP A 87 30.41 9.18 15.71
N PRO A 88 31.71 8.80 15.52
CA PRO A 88 32.38 7.82 16.37
C PRO A 88 32.81 8.39 17.73
N ARG A 89 32.39 9.58 18.13
CA ARG A 89 32.88 10.28 19.34
C ARG A 89 32.00 10.21 20.57
N GLN A 90 30.87 9.49 20.56
CA GLN A 90 30.13 9.25 21.81
C GLN A 90 30.19 7.78 22.25
N VAL A 91 31.37 7.22 22.31
CA VAL A 91 31.59 6.04 23.15
C VAL A 91 31.58 6.50 24.59
N ARG A 92 30.42 6.52 25.22
CA ARG A 92 30.32 6.60 26.67
C ARG A 92 31.14 5.45 27.22
N LYS A 93 32.16 5.75 27.99
CA LYS A 93 32.91 4.83 28.87
C LYS A 93 31.94 4.24 29.92
N GLY A 94 31.02 3.40 29.50
CA GLY A 94 30.27 2.50 30.36
C GLY A 94 31.13 1.28 30.60
N LEU A 95 31.25 0.84 31.83
CA LEU A 95 32.05 -0.32 32.31
C LEU A 95 31.98 -1.44 31.25
N ALA A 96 33.11 -1.70 30.62
CA ALA A 96 33.22 -2.83 29.68
C ALA A 96 33.12 -4.11 30.52
N VAL A 97 31.95 -4.71 30.53
CA VAL A 97 31.75 -6.03 31.13
C VAL A 97 32.65 -7.00 30.38
N HIS A 98 33.63 -7.57 31.08
CA HIS A 98 34.59 -8.49 30.53
C HIS A 98 33.88 -9.75 30.06
N ARG A 99 33.55 -9.82 28.76
CA ARG A 99 32.88 -10.98 28.14
C ARG A 99 33.93 -12.03 27.76
N SER A 100 33.70 -13.30 28.13
CA SER A 100 34.58 -14.37 27.72
C SER A 100 34.55 -14.52 26.17
N LYS A 101 35.68 -14.94 25.57
CA LYS A 101 35.77 -15.18 24.10
C LYS A 101 34.69 -16.10 23.59
N LYS A 102 34.29 -17.10 24.40
CA LYS A 102 33.20 -18.06 24.05
C LYS A 102 31.83 -17.35 24.01
N GLN A 103 31.58 -16.43 24.92
CA GLN A 103 30.35 -15.65 24.99
C GLN A 103 30.27 -14.64 23.83
N ALA A 104 31.38 -13.98 23.52
CA ALA A 104 31.46 -13.06 22.38
C ALA A 104 31.22 -13.78 21.03
N LYS A 105 31.65 -15.04 20.89
CA LYS A 105 31.38 -15.85 19.70
C LYS A 105 29.90 -16.23 19.61
N ARG A 106 29.26 -16.61 20.72
CA ARG A 106 27.82 -16.89 20.79
C ARG A 106 26.99 -15.65 20.45
N ASP A 107 27.32 -14.51 21.05
CA ASP A 107 26.63 -13.25 20.81
C ASP A 107 26.73 -12.81 19.33
N ARG A 108 27.85 -13.06 18.66
CA ARG A 108 27.99 -12.79 17.23
C ARG A 108 27.09 -13.71 16.40
N HIS A 109 27.03 -14.98 16.76
CA HIS A 109 26.20 -15.93 16.06
C HIS A 109 24.71 -15.64 16.24
N VAL A 110 24.29 -15.27 17.45
CA VAL A 110 22.91 -14.84 17.73
C VAL A 110 22.56 -13.60 16.91
N ARG A 111 23.42 -12.57 16.88
CA ARG A 111 23.19 -11.37 16.06
C ARG A 111 23.12 -11.67 14.57
N GLN A 112 23.91 -12.63 14.09
CA GLN A 112 23.86 -13.03 12.70
C GLN A 112 22.51 -13.69 12.39
N ILE A 113 22.05 -14.63 13.23
CA ILE A 113 20.73 -15.25 13.10
C ILE A 113 19.60 -14.21 13.17
N GLU A 114 19.68 -13.26 14.11
CA GLU A 114 18.71 -12.17 14.22
C GLU A 114 18.68 -11.28 12.97
N SER A 115 19.86 -11.03 12.37
CA SER A 115 19.96 -10.27 11.12
C SER A 115 19.34 -11.01 9.95
N GLU A 116 19.68 -12.30 9.79
CA GLU A 116 19.14 -13.17 8.73
C GLU A 116 17.60 -13.34 8.89
N MET A 117 17.13 -13.47 10.12
CA MET A 117 15.69 -13.57 10.41
C MET A 117 14.96 -12.27 10.06
N ARG A 118 15.52 -11.11 10.42
CA ARG A 118 14.95 -9.81 10.06
C ARG A 118 14.93 -9.56 8.55
N GLU A 119 15.97 -9.98 7.83
CA GLU A 119 16.01 -9.91 6.38
C GLU A 119 14.95 -10.81 5.73
N ALA A 120 14.79 -12.03 6.26
CA ALA A 120 13.76 -12.95 5.80
C ALA A 120 12.33 -12.41 6.06
N GLU A 121 12.07 -11.86 7.24
CA GLU A 121 10.78 -11.22 7.56
C GLU A 121 10.51 -10.03 6.62
N ALA A 122 11.51 -9.17 6.39
CA ALA A 122 11.34 -8.02 5.49
C ALA A 122 11.04 -8.43 4.04
N THR A 123 11.60 -9.55 3.55
CA THR A 123 11.30 -10.05 2.21
C THR A 123 9.88 -10.63 2.12
N LEU A 124 9.43 -11.36 3.14
CA LEU A 124 8.06 -11.88 3.21
C LEU A 124 7.03 -10.75 3.24
N ASP A 125 7.26 -9.72 4.04
CA ASP A 125 6.39 -8.54 4.12
C ASP A 125 6.28 -7.82 2.77
N LEU A 126 7.38 -7.73 2.02
CA LEU A 126 7.37 -7.14 0.68
C LEU A 126 6.57 -7.98 -0.32
N GLU A 127 6.76 -9.30 -0.34
CA GLU A 127 6.04 -10.20 -1.23
C GLU A 127 4.53 -10.19 -0.95
N GLU A 128 4.13 -10.21 0.32
CA GLU A 128 2.73 -10.11 0.70
C GLU A 128 2.10 -8.78 0.27
N ARG A 129 2.83 -7.69 0.46
CA ARG A 129 2.41 -6.36 0.03
C ARG A 129 2.22 -6.28 -1.48
N GLU A 130 3.16 -6.79 -2.27
CA GLU A 130 3.06 -6.86 -3.73
C GLU A 130 1.86 -7.68 -4.18
N LYS A 131 1.62 -8.80 -3.52
CA LYS A 131 0.46 -9.63 -3.77
C LYS A 131 -0.84 -8.88 -3.51
N ARG A 132 -0.97 -8.21 -2.36
CA ARG A 132 -2.14 -7.39 -2.03
C ARG A 132 -2.36 -6.27 -3.05
N GLN A 133 -1.29 -5.60 -3.47
CA GLN A 133 -1.38 -4.54 -4.48
C GLN A 133 -1.81 -5.06 -5.85
N SER A 134 -1.28 -6.20 -6.28
CA SER A 134 -1.67 -6.82 -7.53
C SER A 134 -3.13 -7.27 -7.52
N GLU A 135 -3.62 -7.79 -6.40
CA GLU A 135 -5.01 -8.16 -6.19
C GLU A 135 -5.92 -6.92 -6.19
N THR A 136 -5.52 -5.86 -5.50
CA THR A 136 -6.23 -4.57 -5.48
C THR A 136 -6.36 -4.00 -6.89
N LEU A 137 -5.26 -3.97 -7.65
CA LEU A 137 -5.25 -3.48 -9.02
C LEU A 137 -6.17 -4.29 -9.93
N LYS A 138 -6.15 -5.63 -9.83
CA LYS A 138 -7.05 -6.51 -10.58
C LYS A 138 -8.51 -6.22 -10.29
N LEU A 139 -8.87 -6.01 -9.02
CA LEU A 139 -10.24 -5.69 -8.62
C LEU A 139 -10.68 -4.31 -9.12
N VAL A 140 -9.81 -3.31 -9.05
CA VAL A 140 -10.08 -1.96 -9.57
C VAL A 140 -10.33 -2.00 -11.08
N PHE A 141 -9.45 -2.66 -11.85
CA PHE A 141 -9.67 -2.81 -13.29
C PHE A 141 -10.91 -3.64 -13.62
N ALA A 142 -11.17 -4.71 -12.87
CA ALA A 142 -12.39 -5.50 -13.06
C ALA A 142 -13.66 -4.65 -12.84
N LEU A 143 -13.63 -3.73 -11.86
CA LEU A 143 -14.72 -2.80 -11.62
C LEU A 143 -14.88 -1.82 -12.79
N TYR A 144 -13.81 -1.18 -13.24
CA TYR A 144 -13.86 -0.24 -14.35
C TYR A 144 -14.32 -0.89 -15.63
N ILE A 145 -13.78 -2.07 -15.97
CA ILE A 145 -14.23 -2.83 -17.17
C ILE A 145 -15.71 -3.21 -17.07
N ARG A 146 -16.19 -3.55 -15.87
CA ARG A 146 -17.60 -3.84 -15.66
C ARG A 146 -18.48 -2.62 -15.92
N ILE A 147 -18.08 -1.44 -15.43
CA ILE A 147 -18.77 -0.18 -15.68
C ILE A 147 -18.84 0.12 -17.18
N LEU A 148 -17.71 -0.02 -17.88
CA LEU A 148 -17.61 0.23 -19.32
C LEU A 148 -18.41 -0.77 -20.19
N LYS A 149 -18.64 -1.99 -19.70
CA LYS A 149 -19.40 -3.02 -20.42
C LYS A 149 -20.91 -2.93 -20.21
N THR A 150 -21.36 -2.09 -19.30
CA THR A 150 -22.79 -1.96 -18.99
C THR A 150 -23.37 -0.82 -19.82
N ASP A 151 -24.42 -1.08 -20.59
CA ASP A 151 -24.99 -0.14 -21.56
C ASP A 151 -25.76 1.02 -20.92
N ASP A 152 -26.31 0.85 -19.72
CA ASP A 152 -27.16 1.84 -19.05
C ASP A 152 -26.48 2.46 -17.81
N VAL A 153 -25.29 3.04 -18.03
CA VAL A 153 -24.50 3.67 -16.95
C VAL A 153 -24.61 5.19 -17.06
N PRO A 154 -24.78 5.90 -15.92
CA PRO A 154 -24.75 7.37 -15.90
C PRO A 154 -23.43 7.92 -16.45
N VAL A 155 -23.50 8.92 -17.34
CA VAL A 155 -22.32 9.56 -17.95
C VAL A 155 -21.26 10.00 -16.95
N PRO A 156 -21.62 10.61 -15.78
CA PRO A 156 -20.60 10.97 -14.77
C PRO A 156 -19.81 9.76 -14.23
N LEU A 157 -20.47 8.61 -14.07
CA LEU A 157 -19.82 7.40 -13.57
C LEU A 157 -18.86 6.80 -14.62
N LEU A 158 -19.21 6.89 -15.90
CA LEU A 158 -18.32 6.52 -17.01
C LEU A 158 -17.08 7.43 -17.05
N ALA A 159 -17.27 8.74 -16.89
CA ALA A 159 -16.17 9.70 -16.86
C ALA A 159 -15.16 9.38 -15.74
N SER A 160 -15.65 9.21 -14.50
CA SER A 160 -14.78 8.84 -13.37
C SER A 160 -14.08 7.49 -13.56
N ALA A 161 -14.75 6.51 -14.21
CA ALA A 161 -14.12 5.23 -14.52
C ALA A 161 -12.99 5.37 -15.54
N LEU A 162 -13.16 6.18 -16.58
CA LEU A 162 -12.11 6.46 -17.58
C LEU A 162 -10.93 7.23 -16.97
N GLU A 163 -11.20 8.24 -16.13
CA GLU A 163 -10.17 8.96 -15.37
C GLU A 163 -9.36 8.00 -14.48
N GLY A 164 -10.04 7.09 -13.80
CA GLY A 164 -9.39 6.07 -12.97
C GLY A 164 -8.50 5.15 -13.79
N ILE A 165 -8.92 4.72 -14.98
CA ILE A 165 -8.09 3.89 -15.86
C ILE A 165 -6.84 4.66 -16.29
N VAL A 166 -6.99 5.91 -16.72
CA VAL A 166 -5.84 6.76 -17.13
C VAL A 166 -4.87 7.00 -15.98
N HIS A 167 -5.39 7.10 -14.74
CA HIS A 167 -4.55 7.29 -13.55
C HIS A 167 -3.63 6.09 -13.28
N PHE A 168 -4.09 4.86 -13.55
CA PHE A 168 -3.35 3.62 -13.27
C PHE A 168 -2.64 3.03 -14.50
N ALA A 169 -2.89 3.53 -15.72
CA ALA A 169 -2.22 3.11 -16.94
C ALA A 169 -0.85 3.79 -17.09
#